data_735dc669ad98d91c932c65e2686d960d
#
_entry.id   735dc669ad98d91c932c65e2686d960d
#
_cell.length_a   1.000
_cell.length_b   1.000
_cell.length_c   1.000
_cell.angle_alpha   90.00
_cell.angle_beta   90.00
_cell.angle_gamma   90.00
#
_symmetry.space_group_name_H-M   'P 1'
#
loop_
_entity.id
_entity.type
_entity.pdbx_description
1 polymer ?
#
loop_
_entity_poly.entity_id
_entity_poly.type
_entity_poly.pdbx_seq_one_letter_code
_entity_poly.pdbx_strand_id
1 'polypeptide(L)'
;YKWRDGEGRVIYVGKAKNLRNRLTNYFQPLYLLHPRTQTMVLTARSLEWTVVATELESLTLEYTWIKEFDPRFNVQFRDDKTYPYLAVSTGERIPRVWVTRSRKRRDTRYFGPYAKVWELRHSLDRLLRTFPVRTCTTNVFHKAQLTGRPCLFASIGKCSAPCVNRIEADEHRRLCEQLVGVMTGRLGRPYIAQLTRDMKEASAELEFEKAARLRDQIQMLETVVQQNAVVFDQDVDADVFGFASDELEASV
;
A
#
# COMPACT_ATOMS: atom_id res chain seq x y z
N TYR A 1 -6.74 -14.59 -12.26
CA TYR A 1 -6.75 -15.71 -13.18
C TYR A 1 -5.52 -15.71 -14.06
N LYS A 2 -5.10 -16.89 -14.48
CA LYS A 2 -3.96 -17.08 -15.38
C LYS A 2 -4.27 -18.10 -16.46
N TRP A 3 -3.84 -17.79 -17.68
CA TRP A 3 -3.97 -18.66 -18.85
C TRP A 3 -2.65 -19.39 -19.11
N ARG A 4 -2.73 -20.68 -19.43
CA ARG A 4 -1.56 -21.52 -19.78
C ARG A 4 -1.65 -22.04 -21.20
N ASP A 5 -0.51 -22.22 -21.84
CA ASP A 5 -0.37 -22.88 -23.13
C ASP A 5 -0.32 -24.43 -23.01
N GLY A 6 -0.10 -25.11 -24.13
CA GLY A 6 0.01 -26.57 -24.19
C GLY A 6 1.24 -27.16 -23.47
N GLU A 7 2.23 -26.34 -23.15
CA GLU A 7 3.44 -26.71 -22.39
C GLU A 7 3.31 -26.36 -20.88
N GLY A 8 2.13 -25.88 -20.46
CA GLY A 8 1.88 -25.51 -19.08
C GLY A 8 2.43 -24.13 -18.68
N ARG A 9 3.05 -23.38 -19.59
CA ARG A 9 3.60 -22.05 -19.30
C ARG A 9 2.47 -21.03 -19.16
N VAL A 10 2.56 -20.14 -18.17
CA VAL A 10 1.64 -19.01 -18.01
C VAL A 10 1.89 -18.00 -19.12
N ILE A 11 0.87 -17.77 -19.95
CA ILE A 11 0.95 -16.87 -21.11
C ILE A 11 0.23 -15.55 -20.91
N TYR A 12 -0.71 -15.48 -19.96
CA TYR A 12 -1.43 -14.28 -19.60
C TYR A 12 -1.93 -14.36 -18.15
N VAL A 13 -1.89 -13.24 -17.45
CA VAL A 13 -2.43 -13.04 -16.11
C VAL A 13 -3.38 -11.86 -16.12
N GLY A 14 -4.47 -11.94 -15.38
CA GLY A 14 -5.43 -10.84 -15.24
C GLY A 14 -6.26 -10.92 -13.97
N LYS A 15 -6.94 -9.81 -13.65
CA LYS A 15 -7.91 -9.73 -12.56
C LYS A 15 -9.30 -9.40 -13.05
N ALA A 16 -10.31 -9.73 -12.25
CA ALA A 16 -11.70 -9.37 -12.51
C ALA A 16 -12.49 -9.30 -11.21
N LYS A 17 -13.41 -8.35 -11.11
CA LYS A 17 -14.45 -8.33 -10.04
C LYS A 17 -15.50 -9.41 -10.26
N ASN A 18 -15.81 -9.71 -11.51
CA ASN A 18 -16.68 -10.80 -11.93
C ASN A 18 -15.96 -11.61 -13.01
N LEU A 19 -15.47 -12.80 -12.62
CA LEU A 19 -14.66 -13.63 -13.50
C LEU A 19 -15.49 -14.15 -14.69
N ARG A 20 -16.75 -14.55 -14.48
CA ARG A 20 -17.62 -15.06 -15.55
C ARG A 20 -17.78 -14.01 -16.66
N ASN A 21 -18.16 -12.79 -16.31
CA ASN A 21 -18.32 -11.71 -17.28
C ASN A 21 -17.01 -11.40 -18.02
N ARG A 22 -15.88 -11.43 -17.29
CA ARG A 22 -14.57 -11.19 -17.86
C ARG A 22 -14.18 -12.27 -18.85
N LEU A 23 -14.40 -13.53 -18.53
CA LEU A 23 -14.08 -14.67 -19.40
C LEU A 23 -14.98 -14.72 -20.63
N THR A 24 -16.27 -14.43 -20.50
CA THR A 24 -17.20 -14.37 -21.64
C THR A 24 -16.67 -13.45 -22.76
N ASN A 25 -16.01 -12.35 -22.39
CA ASN A 25 -15.42 -11.43 -23.38
C ASN A 25 -14.28 -12.06 -24.21
N TYR A 26 -13.62 -13.11 -23.74
CA TYR A 26 -12.59 -13.83 -24.50
C TYR A 26 -13.17 -14.89 -25.44
N PHE A 27 -14.40 -15.35 -25.18
CA PHE A 27 -15.08 -16.37 -25.97
C PHE A 27 -16.06 -15.79 -27.03
N GLN A 28 -15.97 -14.48 -27.29
CA GLN A 28 -16.66 -13.86 -28.41
C GLN A 28 -16.05 -14.31 -29.74
N PRO A 29 -16.77 -14.14 -30.86
CA PRO A 29 -16.22 -14.41 -32.18
C PRO A 29 -14.84 -13.74 -32.37
N LEU A 30 -13.86 -14.49 -32.89
CA LEU A 30 -12.47 -14.04 -32.95
C LEU A 30 -12.30 -12.69 -33.66
N TYR A 31 -13.12 -12.43 -34.70
CA TYR A 31 -13.05 -11.18 -35.46
C TYR A 31 -13.41 -9.93 -34.63
N LEU A 32 -14.10 -10.10 -33.50
CA LEU A 32 -14.41 -9.01 -32.55
C LEU A 32 -13.29 -8.74 -31.53
N LEU A 33 -12.34 -9.65 -31.43
CA LEU A 33 -11.25 -9.53 -30.49
C LEU A 33 -10.07 -8.77 -31.12
N HIS A 34 -9.35 -8.03 -30.31
CA HIS A 34 -8.08 -7.43 -30.73
C HIS A 34 -7.08 -8.54 -31.17
N PRO A 35 -6.27 -8.37 -32.23
CA PRO A 35 -5.39 -9.42 -32.79
C PRO A 35 -4.51 -10.13 -31.76
N ARG A 36 -3.96 -9.39 -30.80
CA ARG A 36 -3.17 -9.95 -29.70
C ARG A 36 -3.99 -10.88 -28.78
N THR A 37 -5.25 -10.51 -28.51
CA THR A 37 -6.17 -11.31 -27.71
C THR A 37 -6.59 -12.56 -28.46
N GLN A 38 -6.82 -12.47 -29.77
CA GLN A 38 -7.07 -13.63 -30.63
C GLN A 38 -5.93 -14.66 -30.52
N THR A 39 -4.69 -14.20 -30.71
CA THR A 39 -3.50 -15.06 -30.60
C THR A 39 -3.38 -15.67 -29.20
N MET A 40 -3.67 -14.90 -28.14
CA MET A 40 -3.65 -15.40 -26.77
C MET A 40 -4.68 -16.53 -26.59
N VAL A 41 -5.94 -16.31 -26.98
CA VAL A 41 -7.02 -17.29 -26.83
C VAL A 41 -6.75 -18.55 -27.62
N LEU A 42 -6.26 -18.43 -28.86
CA LEU A 42 -5.89 -19.58 -29.71
C LEU A 42 -4.70 -20.39 -29.15
N THR A 43 -3.80 -19.74 -28.45
CA THR A 43 -2.63 -20.38 -27.82
C THR A 43 -2.97 -21.06 -26.50
N ALA A 44 -3.93 -20.52 -25.77
CA ALA A 44 -4.34 -21.00 -24.46
C ALA A 44 -4.92 -22.43 -24.51
N ARG A 45 -4.63 -23.23 -23.49
CA ARG A 45 -5.18 -24.59 -23.30
C ARG A 45 -5.87 -24.77 -21.97
N SER A 46 -5.46 -24.03 -20.93
CA SER A 46 -6.10 -24.10 -19.62
C SER A 46 -6.17 -22.72 -18.96
N LEU A 47 -7.10 -22.61 -18.03
CA LEU A 47 -7.34 -21.44 -17.21
C LEU A 47 -7.38 -21.85 -15.76
N GLU A 48 -6.62 -21.15 -14.93
CA GLU A 48 -6.66 -21.27 -13.47
C GLU A 48 -7.10 -19.93 -12.86
N TRP A 49 -7.78 -19.98 -11.73
CA TRP A 49 -8.17 -18.77 -11.02
C TRP A 49 -8.08 -18.95 -9.51
N THR A 50 -7.92 -17.86 -8.81
CA THR A 50 -7.97 -17.78 -7.35
C THR A 50 -8.95 -16.67 -6.98
N VAL A 51 -9.83 -16.96 -6.05
CA VAL A 51 -10.76 -15.98 -5.48
C VAL A 51 -10.09 -15.38 -4.25
N VAL A 52 -10.16 -14.07 -4.13
CA VAL A 52 -9.58 -13.30 -3.02
C VAL A 52 -10.64 -12.38 -2.42
N ALA A 53 -10.47 -12.00 -1.17
CA ALA A 53 -11.49 -11.25 -0.44
C ALA A 53 -11.57 -9.77 -0.84
N THR A 54 -10.45 -9.17 -1.30
CA THR A 54 -10.38 -7.73 -1.59
C THR A 54 -9.85 -7.44 -2.99
N GLU A 55 -10.22 -6.27 -3.53
CA GLU A 55 -9.67 -5.80 -4.82
C GLU A 55 -8.15 -5.57 -4.74
N LEU A 56 -7.64 -5.18 -3.57
CA LEU A 56 -6.22 -4.98 -3.35
C LEU A 56 -5.45 -6.30 -3.42
N GLU A 57 -5.94 -7.36 -2.79
CA GLU A 57 -5.37 -8.71 -2.89
C GLU A 57 -5.35 -9.19 -4.33
N SER A 58 -6.45 -9.00 -5.07
CA SER A 58 -6.53 -9.36 -6.49
C SER A 58 -5.49 -8.62 -7.32
N LEU A 59 -5.25 -7.34 -7.03
CA LEU A 59 -4.25 -6.53 -7.72
C LEU A 59 -2.82 -6.96 -7.37
N THR A 60 -2.56 -7.23 -6.10
CA THR A 60 -1.25 -7.71 -5.62
C THR A 60 -0.91 -9.07 -6.23
N LEU A 61 -1.87 -9.99 -6.25
CA LEU A 61 -1.71 -11.31 -6.84
C LEU A 61 -1.46 -11.23 -8.35
N GLU A 62 -2.22 -10.40 -9.10
CA GLU A 62 -1.97 -10.14 -10.51
C GLU A 62 -0.55 -9.65 -10.76
N TYR A 63 -0.10 -8.65 -9.98
CA TYR A 63 1.26 -8.10 -10.10
C TYR A 63 2.33 -9.15 -9.81
N THR A 64 2.19 -9.90 -8.70
CA THR A 64 3.13 -10.96 -8.31
C THR A 64 3.25 -12.00 -9.41
N TRP A 65 2.15 -12.52 -9.91
CA TRP A 65 2.16 -13.52 -10.99
C TRP A 65 2.73 -12.99 -12.31
N ILE A 66 2.51 -11.71 -12.65
CA ILE A 66 3.12 -11.12 -13.84
C ILE A 66 4.64 -11.03 -13.69
N LYS A 67 5.14 -10.72 -12.49
CA LYS A 67 6.60 -10.68 -12.23
C LYS A 67 7.22 -12.08 -12.13
N GLU A 68 6.51 -13.03 -11.58
CA GLU A 68 6.95 -14.42 -11.44
C GLU A 68 7.02 -15.15 -12.80
N PHE A 69 5.96 -15.04 -13.59
CA PHE A 69 5.81 -15.82 -14.83
C PHE A 69 6.21 -15.08 -16.10
N ASP A 70 6.45 -13.78 -16.05
CA ASP A 70 6.71 -12.88 -17.21
C ASP A 70 5.85 -13.22 -18.45
N PRO A 71 4.51 -13.25 -18.33
CA PRO A 71 3.64 -13.81 -19.35
C PRO A 71 3.65 -12.96 -20.62
N ARG A 72 3.87 -13.61 -21.77
CA ARG A 72 4.13 -12.94 -23.07
C ARG A 72 2.99 -12.04 -23.57
N PHE A 73 1.75 -12.31 -23.17
CA PHE A 73 0.59 -11.53 -23.59
C PHE A 73 0.22 -10.38 -22.65
N ASN A 74 0.88 -10.24 -21.50
CA ASN A 74 0.73 -9.05 -20.68
C ASN A 74 1.55 -7.90 -21.28
N VAL A 75 0.92 -6.72 -21.36
CA VAL A 75 1.59 -5.46 -21.79
C VAL A 75 1.89 -4.60 -20.58
N GLN A 76 0.89 -4.49 -19.70
CA GLN A 76 1.05 -3.76 -18.44
C GLN A 76 1.88 -4.61 -17.46
N PHE A 77 2.70 -3.92 -16.64
CA PHE A 77 3.56 -4.49 -15.60
C PHE A 77 4.81 -5.26 -16.10
N ARG A 78 4.99 -5.47 -17.40
CA ARG A 78 6.28 -5.93 -17.96
C ARG A 78 7.30 -4.79 -17.96
N ASP A 79 6.86 -3.58 -18.29
CA ASP A 79 7.67 -2.37 -18.17
C ASP A 79 7.88 -1.96 -16.70
N ASP A 80 8.96 -1.24 -16.41
CA ASP A 80 9.37 -0.75 -15.08
C ASP A 80 8.39 0.23 -14.39
N LYS A 81 7.16 0.33 -14.85
CA LYS A 81 6.09 1.07 -14.16
C LYS A 81 5.62 0.31 -12.94
N THR A 82 6.56 0.09 -12.02
CA THR A 82 6.30 -0.49 -10.72
C THR A 82 5.28 0.32 -9.94
N TYR A 83 4.43 -0.37 -9.20
CA TYR A 83 3.53 0.28 -8.25
C TYR A 83 4.30 1.15 -7.26
N PRO A 84 3.71 2.26 -6.80
CA PRO A 84 4.31 3.07 -5.77
C PRO A 84 4.27 2.38 -4.41
N TYR A 85 5.32 2.62 -3.65
CA TYR A 85 5.48 2.24 -2.26
C TYR A 85 5.59 3.48 -1.39
N LEU A 86 5.14 3.39 -0.15
CA LEU A 86 5.55 4.32 0.89
C LEU A 86 6.84 3.78 1.51
N ALA A 87 7.88 4.57 1.49
CA ALA A 87 9.19 4.20 2.03
C ALA A 87 9.49 5.01 3.29
N VAL A 88 10.05 4.36 4.31
CA VAL A 88 10.53 4.98 5.55
C VAL A 88 11.99 4.60 5.76
N SER A 89 12.90 5.57 5.76
CA SER A 89 14.33 5.31 6.05
C SER A 89 14.53 5.07 7.54
N THR A 90 14.77 3.82 7.93
CA THR A 90 14.99 3.44 9.33
C THR A 90 16.44 3.57 9.76
N GLY A 91 17.38 3.49 8.82
CA GLY A 91 18.83 3.62 9.09
C GLY A 91 19.35 5.05 9.18
N GLU A 92 18.59 6.06 8.78
CA GLU A 92 19.01 7.46 8.89
C GLU A 92 18.86 7.97 10.33
N ARG A 93 19.81 8.83 10.80
CA ARG A 93 19.70 9.47 12.13
C ARG A 93 18.38 10.23 12.28
N ILE A 94 17.98 10.95 11.24
CA ILE A 94 16.69 11.64 11.14
C ILE A 94 15.91 10.98 10.01
N PRO A 95 15.08 9.97 10.29
CA PRO A 95 14.34 9.24 9.29
C PRO A 95 13.42 10.15 8.46
N ARG A 96 13.11 9.70 7.24
CA ARG A 96 12.15 10.38 6.38
C ARG A 96 11.16 9.39 5.78
N VAL A 97 10.02 9.93 5.35
CA VAL A 97 8.99 9.20 4.62
C VAL A 97 8.84 9.78 3.22
N TRP A 98 8.73 8.93 2.20
CA TRP A 98 8.51 9.37 0.82
C TRP A 98 7.79 8.29 0.00
N VAL A 99 7.16 8.73 -1.08
CA VAL A 99 6.60 7.83 -2.09
C VAL A 99 7.65 7.49 -3.13
N THR A 100 7.86 6.22 -3.42
CA THR A 100 8.83 5.73 -4.41
C THR A 100 8.27 4.56 -5.20
N ARG A 101 8.83 4.31 -6.38
CA ARG A 101 8.56 3.10 -7.17
C ARG A 101 9.73 2.12 -7.15
N SER A 102 10.81 2.46 -6.45
CA SER A 102 12.03 1.65 -6.37
C SER A 102 12.27 1.16 -4.95
N ARG A 103 12.48 -0.15 -4.79
CA ARG A 103 12.85 -0.82 -3.52
C ARG A 103 14.35 -1.14 -3.50
N LYS A 104 15.21 -0.14 -3.64
CA LYS A 104 16.67 -0.34 -3.82
C LYS A 104 17.52 -0.03 -2.59
N ARG A 105 16.94 0.49 -1.51
CA ARG A 105 17.72 0.92 -0.33
C ARG A 105 17.66 -0.13 0.75
N ARG A 106 18.81 -0.51 1.28
CA ARG A 106 18.93 -1.18 2.57
C ARG A 106 18.50 -0.21 3.67
N ASP A 107 18.18 -0.68 4.84
CA ASP A 107 17.73 0.13 5.99
C ASP A 107 16.55 1.07 5.68
N THR A 108 15.67 0.61 4.82
CA THR A 108 14.45 1.32 4.43
C THR A 108 13.29 0.33 4.45
N ARG A 109 12.23 0.65 5.19
CA ARG A 109 10.99 -0.11 5.17
C ARG A 109 10.10 0.37 4.04
N TYR A 110 9.47 -0.58 3.36
CA TYR A 110 8.58 -0.30 2.24
C TYR A 110 7.19 -0.86 2.55
N PHE A 111 6.17 -0.04 2.35
CA PHE A 111 4.77 -0.40 2.51
C PHE A 111 4.08 -0.31 1.15
N GLY A 112 3.21 -1.24 0.84
CA GLY A 112 2.55 -1.37 -0.46
C GLY A 112 2.97 -2.68 -1.14
N PRO A 113 2.68 -2.93 -2.41
CA PRO A 113 2.41 -1.92 -3.45
C PRO A 113 1.02 -1.28 -3.37
N TYR A 114 0.90 -0.02 -3.74
CA TYR A 114 -0.38 0.70 -3.81
C TYR A 114 -0.86 0.83 -5.26
N ALA A 115 -2.17 0.68 -5.46
CA ALA A 115 -2.75 0.72 -6.79
C ALA A 115 -2.63 2.10 -7.46
N LYS A 116 -2.81 3.17 -6.68
CA LYS A 116 -2.87 4.54 -7.20
C LYS A 116 -1.98 5.50 -6.40
N VAL A 117 -1.08 6.19 -7.10
CA VAL A 117 -0.14 7.16 -6.51
C VAL A 117 -0.87 8.30 -5.80
N TRP A 118 -1.97 8.78 -6.35
CA TRP A 118 -2.68 9.93 -5.79
C TRP A 118 -3.37 9.57 -4.46
N GLU A 119 -3.96 8.37 -4.35
CA GLU A 119 -4.55 7.88 -3.10
C GLU A 119 -3.47 7.71 -2.03
N LEU A 120 -2.32 7.15 -2.40
CA LEU A 120 -1.18 7.02 -1.49
C LEU A 120 -0.68 8.39 -1.01
N ARG A 121 -0.57 9.38 -1.91
CA ARG A 121 -0.17 10.74 -1.52
C ARG A 121 -1.19 11.42 -0.60
N HIS A 122 -2.47 11.22 -0.87
CA HIS A 122 -3.54 11.71 0.00
C HIS A 122 -3.50 11.06 1.39
N SER A 123 -3.29 9.75 1.45
CA SER A 123 -3.14 9.02 2.70
C SER A 123 -1.90 9.49 3.47
N LEU A 124 -0.77 9.67 2.78
CA LEU A 124 0.44 10.24 3.39
C LEU A 124 0.19 11.65 3.93
N ASP A 125 -0.49 12.50 3.17
CA ASP A 125 -0.80 13.88 3.60
C ASP A 125 -1.64 13.92 4.90
N ARG A 126 -2.55 12.98 5.07
CA ARG A 126 -3.33 12.82 6.31
C ARG A 126 -2.47 12.26 7.44
N LEU A 127 -1.67 11.23 7.18
CA LEU A 127 -0.75 10.64 8.17
C LEU A 127 0.22 11.68 8.74
N LEU A 128 0.71 12.61 7.92
CA LEU A 128 1.61 13.67 8.34
C LEU A 128 0.98 14.68 9.31
N ARG A 129 -0.33 14.75 9.42
CA ARG A 129 -1.02 15.56 10.44
C ARG A 129 -0.96 14.91 11.82
N THR A 130 -0.97 13.59 11.87
CA THR A 130 -0.88 12.81 13.12
C THR A 130 0.57 12.52 13.48
N PHE A 131 1.39 12.19 12.47
CA PHE A 131 2.81 11.89 12.60
C PHE A 131 3.60 12.90 11.74
N PRO A 132 3.96 14.08 12.30
CA PRO A 132 4.62 15.15 11.53
C PRO A 132 6.08 14.81 11.25
N VAL A 133 6.31 13.78 10.45
CA VAL A 133 7.64 13.28 10.08
C VAL A 133 8.19 13.97 8.85
N ARG A 134 9.51 13.97 8.72
CA ARG A 134 10.20 14.56 7.57
C ARG A 134 9.89 13.82 6.26
N THR A 135 9.56 14.56 5.21
CA THR A 135 9.37 14.01 3.85
C THR A 135 10.39 14.55 2.84
N CYS A 136 11.07 15.63 3.17
CA CYS A 136 11.98 16.34 2.28
C CYS A 136 13.24 15.51 1.93
N THR A 137 13.83 15.82 0.77
CA THR A 137 15.12 15.26 0.36
C THR A 137 16.25 15.76 1.22
N THR A 138 17.38 15.07 1.20
CA THR A 138 18.60 15.45 1.95
C THR A 138 19.07 16.87 1.58
N ASN A 139 19.01 17.24 0.30
CA ASN A 139 19.42 18.58 -0.13
C ASN A 139 18.52 19.69 0.45
N VAL A 140 17.21 19.48 0.47
CA VAL A 140 16.26 20.44 1.08
C VAL A 140 16.48 20.51 2.59
N PHE A 141 16.76 19.39 3.22
CA PHE A 141 17.05 19.31 4.65
C PHE A 141 18.32 20.13 5.01
N HIS A 142 19.43 19.91 4.29
CA HIS A 142 20.67 20.66 4.51
C HIS A 142 20.52 22.16 4.23
N LYS A 143 19.78 22.51 3.17
CA LYS A 143 19.49 23.93 2.90
C LYS A 143 18.74 24.59 4.06
N ALA A 144 17.77 23.91 4.64
CA ALA A 144 17.02 24.40 5.79
C ALA A 144 17.92 24.55 7.04
N GLN A 145 18.85 23.60 7.26
CA GLN A 145 19.85 23.72 8.33
C GLN A 145 20.75 24.96 8.17
N LEU A 146 21.26 25.19 6.97
CA LEU A 146 22.14 26.34 6.67
C LEU A 146 21.43 27.69 6.81
N THR A 147 20.17 27.76 6.41
CA THR A 147 19.38 29.01 6.41
C THR A 147 18.64 29.25 7.73
N GLY A 148 18.57 28.27 8.62
CA GLY A 148 17.76 28.34 9.83
C GLY A 148 16.25 28.43 9.58
N ARG A 149 15.81 28.22 8.33
CA ARG A 149 14.40 28.35 7.91
C ARG A 149 13.81 26.99 7.51
N PRO A 150 12.79 26.50 8.22
CA PRO A 150 12.14 25.27 7.85
C PRO A 150 11.29 25.43 6.59
N CYS A 151 10.95 24.31 5.93
CA CYS A 151 10.07 24.31 4.77
C CYS A 151 8.60 24.51 5.15
N LEU A 152 7.73 24.75 4.14
CA LEU A 152 6.30 24.95 4.31
C LEU A 152 5.61 23.85 5.15
N PHE A 153 6.04 22.59 5.02
CA PHE A 153 5.44 21.49 5.78
C PHE A 153 5.53 21.67 7.29
N ALA A 154 6.61 22.32 7.77
CA ALA A 154 6.73 22.67 9.19
C ALA A 154 5.74 23.77 9.60
N SER A 155 5.51 24.76 8.71
CA SER A 155 4.59 25.87 8.99
C SER A 155 3.12 25.43 9.05
N ILE A 156 2.77 24.39 8.28
CA ILE A 156 1.41 23.83 8.26
C ILE A 156 1.23 22.59 9.17
N GLY A 157 2.18 22.35 10.10
CA GLY A 157 2.10 21.27 11.09
C GLY A 157 2.27 19.85 10.55
N LYS A 158 2.75 19.67 9.31
CA LYS A 158 2.98 18.35 8.69
C LYS A 158 4.42 17.85 8.79
N CYS A 159 5.29 18.60 9.48
CA CYS A 159 6.67 18.21 9.76
C CYS A 159 7.09 18.85 11.09
N SER A 160 7.69 18.05 11.95
CA SER A 160 8.24 18.50 13.24
C SER A 160 9.51 19.37 13.13
N ALA A 161 9.99 19.64 11.90
CA ALA A 161 11.13 20.48 11.57
C ALA A 161 12.46 20.11 12.31
N PRO A 162 12.91 18.86 12.25
CA PRO A 162 14.19 18.46 12.85
C PRO A 162 15.40 19.13 12.17
N CYS A 163 15.23 19.69 10.97
CA CYS A 163 16.27 20.43 10.26
C CYS A 163 16.67 21.76 10.94
N VAL A 164 15.80 22.33 11.77
CA VAL A 164 16.06 23.57 12.52
C VAL A 164 15.92 23.35 14.03
N ASN A 165 16.12 22.11 14.47
CA ASN A 165 16.11 21.68 15.89
C ASN A 165 14.82 22.06 16.66
N ARG A 166 13.66 22.05 15.97
CA ARG A 166 12.36 22.21 16.66
C ARG A 166 11.94 20.95 17.42
N ILE A 167 12.58 19.84 17.09
CA ILE A 167 12.43 18.54 17.74
C ILE A 167 13.79 17.87 17.79
N GLU A 168 14.06 17.12 18.84
CA GLU A 168 15.25 16.29 18.97
C GLU A 168 15.23 15.10 18.00
N ALA A 169 16.43 14.65 17.58
CA ALA A 169 16.55 13.57 16.60
C ALA A 169 15.88 12.26 17.07
N ASP A 170 16.02 11.94 18.36
CA ASP A 170 15.46 10.73 18.97
C ASP A 170 13.94 10.80 19.09
N GLU A 171 13.40 11.96 19.38
CA GLU A 171 11.96 12.19 19.42
C GLU A 171 11.35 12.09 18.00
N HIS A 172 12.02 12.69 17.00
CA HIS A 172 11.62 12.53 15.61
C HIS A 172 11.68 11.07 15.16
N ARG A 173 12.69 10.32 15.59
CA ARG A 173 12.78 8.86 15.32
C ARG A 173 11.61 8.11 15.93
N ARG A 174 11.21 8.41 17.15
CA ARG A 174 10.03 7.80 17.80
C ARG A 174 8.74 8.06 17.02
N LEU A 175 8.55 9.27 16.49
CA LEU A 175 7.41 9.57 15.60
C LEU A 175 7.41 8.67 14.35
N CYS A 176 8.59 8.47 13.73
CA CYS A 176 8.72 7.57 12.58
C CYS A 176 8.45 6.10 12.95
N GLU A 177 8.91 5.65 14.12
CA GLU A 177 8.66 4.30 14.63
C GLU A 177 7.17 4.06 14.94
N GLN A 178 6.49 5.07 15.48
CA GLN A 178 5.04 5.03 15.68
C GLN A 178 4.30 4.92 14.35
N LEU A 179 4.67 5.73 13.36
CA LEU A 179 4.13 5.63 12.01
C LEU A 179 4.33 4.23 11.43
N VAL A 180 5.55 3.68 11.51
CA VAL A 180 5.86 2.31 11.07
C VAL A 180 5.01 1.29 11.85
N GLY A 181 4.88 1.44 13.17
CA GLY A 181 4.07 0.56 14.01
C GLY A 181 2.58 0.55 13.64
N VAL A 182 2.04 1.70 13.22
CA VAL A 182 0.67 1.81 12.70
C VAL A 182 0.57 1.13 11.33
N MET A 183 1.53 1.41 10.44
CA MET A 183 1.54 0.83 9.08
C MET A 183 1.71 -0.69 9.07
N THR A 184 2.43 -1.27 10.04
CA THR A 184 2.59 -2.73 10.20
C THR A 184 1.42 -3.40 10.94
N GLY A 185 0.42 -2.63 11.39
CA GLY A 185 -0.67 -3.15 12.22
C GLY A 185 -0.28 -3.45 13.68
N ARG A 186 1.03 -3.43 14.02
CA ARG A 186 1.53 -3.71 15.37
C ARG A 186 0.96 -2.76 16.42
N LEU A 187 0.89 -1.47 16.10
CA LEU A 187 0.30 -0.43 16.94
C LEU A 187 -1.08 0.05 16.43
N GLY A 188 -1.52 -0.44 15.27
CA GLY A 188 -2.73 0.05 14.63
C GLY A 188 -3.98 -0.13 15.47
N ARG A 189 -4.31 -1.36 15.86
CA ARG A 189 -5.51 -1.66 16.66
C ARG A 189 -5.48 -1.04 18.06
N PRO A 190 -4.41 -1.19 18.87
CA PRO A 190 -4.33 -0.55 20.18
C PRO A 190 -4.40 0.97 20.10
N TYR A 191 -3.75 1.58 19.11
CA TYR A 191 -3.75 3.02 18.92
C TYR A 191 -5.13 3.53 18.48
N ILE A 192 -5.81 2.86 17.55
CA ILE A 192 -7.20 3.16 17.17
C ILE A 192 -8.14 3.05 18.39
N ALA A 193 -7.96 2.03 19.23
CA ALA A 193 -8.74 1.86 20.44
C ALA A 193 -8.50 3.02 21.44
N GLN A 194 -7.27 3.53 21.57
CA GLN A 194 -6.98 4.70 22.40
C GLN A 194 -7.64 5.96 21.82
N LEU A 195 -7.46 6.24 20.53
CA LEU A 195 -8.10 7.39 19.87
C LEU A 195 -9.63 7.34 19.99
N THR A 196 -10.21 6.14 19.97
CA THR A 196 -11.66 5.96 20.15
C THR A 196 -12.11 6.32 21.57
N ARG A 197 -11.31 6.01 22.59
CA ARG A 197 -11.58 6.46 23.97
C ARG A 197 -11.49 7.97 24.08
N ASP A 198 -10.39 8.55 23.58
CA ASP A 198 -10.16 10.00 23.62
C ASP A 198 -11.26 10.78 22.86
N MET A 199 -11.75 10.22 21.74
CA MET A 199 -12.88 10.79 20.98
C MET A 199 -14.16 10.80 21.80
N LYS A 200 -14.47 9.71 22.50
CA LYS A 200 -15.67 9.61 23.35
C LYS A 200 -15.59 10.57 24.55
N GLU A 201 -14.42 10.67 25.16
CA GLU A 201 -14.15 11.61 26.25
C GLU A 201 -14.33 13.07 25.79
N ALA A 202 -13.69 13.46 24.68
CA ALA A 202 -13.87 14.79 24.10
C ALA A 202 -15.34 15.09 23.74
N SER A 203 -16.08 14.08 23.27
CA SER A 203 -17.52 14.24 23.00
C SER A 203 -18.34 14.43 24.29
N ALA A 204 -17.99 13.72 25.36
CA ALA A 204 -18.65 13.88 26.67
C ALA A 204 -18.38 15.26 27.32
N GLU A 205 -17.17 15.80 27.04
CA GLU A 205 -16.76 17.15 27.47
C GLU A 205 -17.28 18.26 26.55
N LEU A 206 -18.13 17.94 25.57
CA LEU A 206 -18.67 18.85 24.55
C LEU A 206 -17.62 19.51 23.65
N GLU A 207 -16.41 18.96 23.60
CA GLU A 207 -15.31 19.35 22.68
C GLU A 207 -15.52 18.78 21.28
N PHE A 208 -16.61 19.14 20.61
CA PHE A 208 -17.03 18.52 19.35
C PHE A 208 -16.03 18.65 18.22
N GLU A 209 -15.27 19.74 18.14
CA GLU A 209 -14.23 19.90 17.10
C GLU A 209 -13.04 18.95 17.32
N LYS A 210 -12.69 18.68 18.59
CA LYS A 210 -11.65 17.71 18.96
C LYS A 210 -12.14 16.29 18.67
N ALA A 211 -13.38 15.98 19.05
CA ALA A 211 -13.99 14.68 18.76
C ALA A 211 -14.09 14.41 17.25
N ALA A 212 -14.47 15.40 16.45
CA ALA A 212 -14.53 15.29 15.00
C ALA A 212 -13.14 15.02 14.38
N ARG A 213 -12.11 15.73 14.84
CA ARG A 213 -10.72 15.49 14.40
C ARG A 213 -10.24 14.08 14.72
N LEU A 214 -10.54 13.59 15.93
CA LEU A 214 -10.18 12.22 16.35
C LEU A 214 -10.93 11.16 15.53
N ARG A 215 -12.21 11.36 15.24
CA ARG A 215 -13.01 10.48 14.36
C ARG A 215 -12.37 10.38 12.97
N ASP A 216 -12.01 11.52 12.38
CA ASP A 216 -11.40 11.54 11.04
C ASP A 216 -10.02 10.86 11.03
N GLN A 217 -9.25 10.96 12.13
CA GLN A 217 -8.01 10.22 12.32
C GLN A 217 -8.24 8.71 12.41
N ILE A 218 -9.23 8.27 13.20
CA ILE A 218 -9.58 6.84 13.32
C ILE A 218 -9.95 6.27 11.96
N GLN A 219 -10.85 6.90 11.23
CA GLN A 219 -11.30 6.43 9.91
C GLN A 219 -10.14 6.32 8.91
N MET A 220 -9.21 7.27 8.95
CA MET A 220 -8.01 7.23 8.12
C MET A 220 -7.09 6.06 8.50
N LEU A 221 -6.84 5.85 9.80
CA LEU A 221 -5.97 4.78 10.28
C LEU A 221 -6.55 3.39 9.99
N GLU A 222 -7.86 3.20 10.14
CA GLU A 222 -8.55 1.97 9.77
C GLU A 222 -8.34 1.63 8.29
N THR A 223 -8.50 2.63 7.41
CA THR A 223 -8.26 2.46 5.97
C THR A 223 -6.82 2.04 5.67
N VAL A 224 -5.84 2.67 6.33
CA VAL A 224 -4.40 2.37 6.15
C VAL A 224 -4.07 0.98 6.67
N VAL A 225 -4.57 0.60 7.83
CA VAL A 225 -4.34 -0.72 8.43
C VAL A 225 -4.93 -1.84 7.57
N GLN A 226 -6.14 -1.66 7.03
CA GLN A 226 -6.75 -2.63 6.12
C GLN A 226 -5.96 -2.80 4.82
N GLN A 227 -5.41 -1.72 4.26
CA GLN A 227 -4.63 -1.78 3.01
C GLN A 227 -3.28 -2.47 3.17
N ASN A 228 -2.72 -2.52 4.38
CA ASN A 228 -1.40 -3.10 4.63
C ASN A 228 -1.42 -4.55 5.14
N ALA A 229 -2.60 -5.13 5.34
CA ALA A 229 -2.75 -6.49 5.90
C ALA A 229 -2.16 -7.61 5.01
N VAL A 230 -1.80 -7.31 3.76
CA VAL A 230 -1.44 -8.30 2.73
C VAL A 230 0.05 -8.32 2.39
N VAL A 231 0.87 -7.43 2.95
CA VAL A 231 2.29 -7.30 2.54
C VAL A 231 3.22 -7.65 3.69
N PHE A 232 3.94 -8.76 3.56
CA PHE A 232 5.08 -9.08 4.42
C PHE A 232 6.26 -8.15 4.13
N ASP A 233 6.91 -7.67 5.17
CA ASP A 233 7.99 -6.68 5.11
C ASP A 233 9.36 -7.28 4.73
N GLN A 234 9.47 -8.60 4.75
CA GLN A 234 10.67 -9.38 4.40
C GLN A 234 10.27 -10.61 3.60
N ASP A 235 11.20 -11.16 2.83
CA ASP A 235 11.06 -12.50 2.28
C ASP A 235 11.00 -13.48 3.46
N VAL A 236 9.80 -13.89 3.79
CA VAL A 236 9.52 -14.85 4.88
C VAL A 236 9.07 -16.13 4.22
N ASP A 237 9.78 -17.21 4.48
CA ASP A 237 9.24 -18.53 4.24
C ASP A 237 8.09 -18.75 5.23
N ALA A 238 6.87 -18.70 4.74
CA ALA A 238 5.68 -18.86 5.56
C ALA A 238 4.65 -19.72 4.85
N ASP A 239 4.12 -20.68 5.56
CA ASP A 239 2.91 -21.38 5.17
C ASP A 239 1.70 -20.52 5.53
N VAL A 240 0.86 -20.23 4.55
CA VAL A 240 -0.35 -19.44 4.75
C VAL A 240 -1.56 -20.34 4.62
N PHE A 241 -2.27 -20.54 5.75
CA PHE A 241 -3.54 -21.24 5.76
C PHE A 241 -4.68 -20.22 5.69
N GLY A 242 -5.50 -20.31 4.63
CA GLY A 242 -6.72 -19.54 4.48
C GLY A 242 -7.91 -20.34 4.96
N PHE A 243 -8.69 -19.80 5.88
CA PHE A 243 -9.95 -20.40 6.33
C PHE A 243 -11.12 -19.56 5.82
N ALA A 244 -12.04 -20.18 5.13
CA ALA A 244 -13.31 -19.58 4.72
C ALA A 244 -14.45 -20.51 5.16
N SER A 245 -15.49 -19.95 5.76
CA SER A 245 -16.71 -20.65 6.11
C SER A 245 -17.93 -19.82 5.76
N ASP A 246 -18.98 -20.48 5.31
CA ASP A 246 -20.34 -19.94 5.25
C ASP A 246 -21.24 -20.72 6.24
N GLU A 247 -22.56 -20.54 6.14
CA GLU A 247 -23.51 -21.20 7.05
C GLU A 247 -23.59 -22.73 6.84
N LEU A 248 -23.04 -23.26 5.75
CA LEU A 248 -23.16 -24.67 5.33
C LEU A 248 -21.82 -25.39 5.19
N GLU A 249 -20.75 -24.67 4.82
CA GLU A 249 -19.45 -25.28 4.52
C GLU A 249 -18.29 -24.48 5.09
N ALA A 250 -17.21 -25.18 5.43
CA ALA A 250 -15.93 -24.60 5.81
C ALA A 250 -14.82 -25.19 4.94
N SER A 251 -13.93 -24.34 4.42
CA SER A 251 -12.75 -24.72 3.63
C SER A 251 -11.47 -24.18 4.26
N VAL A 252 -10.40 -24.98 4.22
CA VAL A 252 -9.05 -24.61 4.69
C VAL A 252 -8.11 -24.60 3.51
#